data_93f46ee13d1f184b26ab1a78c6372d4f
#
_entry.id   93f46ee13d1f184b26ab1a78c6372d4f
#
_cell.length_a   1.000
_cell.length_b   1.000
_cell.length_c   1.000
_cell.angle_alpha   90.00
_cell.angle_beta   90.00
_cell.angle_gamma   90.00
#
_symmetry.space_group_name_H-M   'P 1'
#
loop_
_entity.id
_entity.type
_entity.pdbx_description
1 polymer ?
#
loop_
_entity_poly.entity_id
_entity_poly.type
_entity_poly.pdbx_seq_one_letter_code
_entity_poly.pdbx_strand_id
1 'polypeptide(L)'
;MKLLLVIIYSLLLLKANSETSEYNYNSYSAVSTNTNLSGETLSSTTSDQSVVYITSSGITIDSSTIQKTSGDSSNTEDSEFYGVNAAILVQGGGVTITDGTITTAAKGANAVCATNSGTVTISGTTIKSTGSGSARGLHATYGGQITASDVTISSTGGSCATLATDRGEGSVTCSDCTLSTEGAGSPLIYSTGTITVSETTGTASGAQMVVVEGKNTAIVQESSSLKCSGVGNRNNVDDCGIFLYQSMSGDADVGTSTFTCKESTFEIESTSSVYSSAPMFFITNTASAINLEDCTFKYGSGTFLSSKATSEWGKSGSNGGTVTLTLTNQDIEGDFIVDSSSSLSITMVNSSIKGKINTDNESTNVAVTLDAASSITLTGNSYISSLTNADATGSNINKGSYSLTDNNGNDFTATGTSTVTTSTTSTTDDDTDTDSIYIIRNSALNNHSSYALIFHIIILTTLILI
;
A
#
# COMPACT_ATOMS: atom_id res chain seq x y z
N MET A 1 33.53 -10.06 -8.55
CA MET A 1 32.66 -10.86 -9.43
C MET A 1 31.28 -11.22 -8.82
N LYS A 2 31.16 -11.60 -7.55
CA LYS A 2 29.85 -11.88 -6.92
C LYS A 2 28.94 -10.66 -6.76
N LEU A 3 29.48 -9.47 -6.49
CA LEU A 3 28.69 -8.23 -6.35
C LEU A 3 28.14 -7.73 -7.70
N LEU A 4 28.87 -7.91 -8.78
CA LEU A 4 28.44 -7.54 -10.13
C LEU A 4 27.31 -8.44 -10.65
N LEU A 5 27.30 -9.73 -10.26
CA LEU A 5 26.23 -10.66 -10.62
C LEU A 5 24.91 -10.37 -9.89
N VAL A 6 24.95 -9.91 -8.65
CA VAL A 6 23.76 -9.53 -7.87
C VAL A 6 23.12 -8.26 -8.45
N ILE A 7 23.94 -7.30 -8.89
CA ILE A 7 23.44 -6.07 -9.54
C ILE A 7 22.84 -6.38 -10.92
N ILE A 8 23.40 -7.28 -11.69
CA ILE A 8 22.86 -7.71 -12.98
C ILE A 8 21.57 -8.52 -12.80
N TYR A 9 21.46 -9.36 -11.75
CA TYR A 9 20.24 -10.11 -11.44
C TYR A 9 19.11 -9.19 -10.92
N SER A 10 19.43 -8.16 -10.13
CA SER A 10 18.44 -7.16 -9.70
C SER A 10 17.97 -6.27 -10.87
N LEU A 11 18.84 -5.97 -11.86
CA LEU A 11 18.41 -5.27 -13.07
C LEU A 11 17.61 -6.15 -14.05
N LEU A 12 17.77 -7.47 -14.03
CA LEU A 12 16.98 -8.38 -14.90
C LEU A 12 15.61 -8.72 -14.31
N LEU A 13 15.42 -8.62 -13.00
CA LEU A 13 14.12 -8.82 -12.35
C LEU A 13 13.21 -7.58 -12.39
N LEU A 14 13.73 -6.43 -12.79
CA LEU A 14 12.98 -5.18 -12.98
C LEU A 14 12.41 -4.97 -14.39
N LYS A 15 12.43 -5.97 -15.25
CA LYS A 15 11.48 -6.02 -16.37
C LYS A 15 10.18 -6.66 -15.87
N ALA A 16 9.48 -5.99 -14.97
CA ALA A 16 8.03 -6.06 -14.95
C ALA A 16 7.59 -5.78 -16.40
N ASN A 17 6.73 -6.60 -16.96
CA ASN A 17 6.05 -6.31 -18.22
C ASN A 17 5.20 -5.07 -17.97
N SER A 18 5.78 -3.86 -18.10
CA SER A 18 4.98 -2.65 -18.09
C SER A 18 4.07 -2.74 -19.32
N GLU A 19 2.79 -2.79 -19.08
CA GLU A 19 1.83 -2.65 -20.14
C GLU A 19 2.13 -1.35 -20.88
N THR A 20 2.02 -1.36 -22.21
CA THR A 20 2.14 -0.13 -22.99
C THR A 20 0.76 0.50 -23.13
N SER A 21 0.70 1.82 -22.99
CA SER A 21 -0.54 2.58 -23.18
C SER A 21 -1.10 2.36 -24.58
N GLU A 22 -2.41 2.10 -24.68
CA GLU A 22 -3.14 2.01 -25.95
C GLU A 22 -3.50 3.39 -26.52
N TYR A 23 -3.22 4.49 -25.78
CA TYR A 23 -3.55 5.84 -26.23
C TYR A 23 -2.70 6.28 -27.43
N ASN A 24 -3.36 6.87 -28.44
CA ASN A 24 -2.68 7.35 -29.63
C ASN A 24 -2.17 8.78 -29.46
N TYR A 25 -0.89 8.92 -29.15
CA TYR A 25 -0.22 10.22 -29.01
C TYR A 25 0.26 10.87 -30.31
N ASN A 26 0.03 10.28 -31.51
CA ASN A 26 0.61 10.78 -32.76
C ASN A 26 0.19 12.21 -33.14
N SER A 27 -0.95 12.67 -32.66
CA SER A 27 -1.44 14.05 -32.87
C SER A 27 -1.61 14.82 -31.56
N TYR A 28 -0.94 14.38 -30.50
CA TYR A 28 -1.08 15.00 -29.18
C TYR A 28 -0.60 16.45 -29.18
N SER A 29 -1.38 17.35 -28.58
CA SER A 29 -1.16 18.78 -28.60
C SER A 29 -0.47 19.29 -27.35
N ALA A 30 0.55 20.12 -27.52
CA ALA A 30 1.22 20.81 -26.41
C ALA A 30 1.71 22.22 -26.85
N VAL A 31 1.92 23.10 -25.88
CA VAL A 31 2.51 24.44 -26.13
C VAL A 31 4.01 24.34 -26.43
N SER A 32 4.71 23.44 -25.73
CA SER A 32 6.15 23.15 -25.96
C SER A 32 6.37 21.65 -26.02
N THR A 33 7.27 21.22 -26.90
CA THR A 33 7.61 19.81 -27.09
C THR A 33 9.13 19.64 -27.16
N ASN A 34 9.68 18.72 -26.34
CA ASN A 34 11.10 18.34 -26.36
C ASN A 34 12.09 19.50 -26.32
N THR A 35 11.79 20.57 -25.58
CA THR A 35 12.59 21.79 -25.51
C THR A 35 13.11 21.99 -24.09
N ASN A 36 14.39 22.30 -23.95
CA ASN A 36 14.94 22.77 -22.68
C ASN A 36 14.37 24.15 -22.34
N LEU A 37 13.93 24.33 -21.10
CA LEU A 37 13.36 25.58 -20.60
C LEU A 37 14.21 26.08 -19.42
N SER A 38 14.48 27.38 -19.37
CA SER A 38 15.15 28.01 -18.25
C SER A 38 14.63 29.42 -18.02
N GLY A 39 14.01 29.62 -16.86
CA GLY A 39 13.37 30.89 -16.49
C GLY A 39 12.14 31.25 -17.32
N GLU A 40 11.53 30.29 -18.01
CA GLU A 40 10.41 30.51 -18.91
C GLU A 40 9.08 30.46 -18.17
N THR A 41 8.08 31.16 -18.72
CA THR A 41 6.68 31.06 -18.28
C THR A 41 5.83 30.57 -19.44
N LEU A 42 5.29 29.35 -19.32
CA LEU A 42 4.42 28.73 -20.30
C LEU A 42 3.06 28.42 -19.72
N SER A 43 1.99 28.59 -20.52
CA SER A 43 0.64 28.29 -20.09
C SER A 43 -0.23 27.69 -21.19
N SER A 44 -1.24 26.90 -20.80
CA SER A 44 -2.30 26.44 -21.69
C SER A 44 -3.67 26.60 -21.02
N THR A 45 -4.66 26.96 -21.87
CA THR A 45 -6.08 27.03 -21.51
C THR A 45 -6.93 26.12 -22.41
N THR A 46 -6.30 25.34 -23.27
CA THR A 46 -6.96 24.48 -24.25
C THR A 46 -7.22 23.10 -23.66
N SER A 47 -8.46 22.60 -23.79
CA SER A 47 -8.81 21.24 -23.37
C SER A 47 -7.92 20.19 -24.04
N ASP A 48 -7.57 19.14 -23.30
CA ASP A 48 -6.75 18.02 -23.73
C ASP A 48 -5.34 18.38 -24.25
N GLN A 49 -4.89 19.59 -24.01
CA GLN A 49 -3.55 20.07 -24.39
C GLN A 49 -2.64 20.14 -23.16
N SER A 50 -1.48 19.51 -23.20
CA SER A 50 -0.42 19.76 -22.20
C SER A 50 0.26 21.10 -22.42
N VAL A 51 0.84 21.64 -21.34
CA VAL A 51 1.74 22.81 -21.50
C VAL A 51 3.07 22.33 -22.07
N VAL A 52 3.63 21.28 -21.49
CA VAL A 52 4.90 20.67 -21.96
C VAL A 52 4.65 19.19 -22.23
N TYR A 53 5.10 18.72 -23.41
CA TYR A 53 5.04 17.30 -23.80
C TYR A 53 6.45 16.80 -24.19
N ILE A 54 6.88 15.72 -23.55
CA ILE A 54 8.25 15.21 -23.66
C ILE A 54 8.23 13.76 -24.08
N THR A 55 8.89 13.48 -25.19
CA THR A 55 9.10 12.13 -25.77
C THR A 55 10.58 11.80 -25.95
N SER A 56 11.48 12.79 -25.73
CA SER A 56 12.91 12.63 -25.82
C SER A 56 13.55 12.66 -24.45
N SER A 57 14.68 11.99 -24.27
CA SER A 57 15.45 12.02 -23.03
C SER A 57 16.42 13.20 -22.97
N GLY A 58 16.83 13.57 -21.77
CA GLY A 58 17.82 14.62 -21.52
C GLY A 58 17.26 16.04 -21.59
N ILE A 59 15.95 16.20 -21.51
CA ILE A 59 15.32 17.52 -21.44
C ILE A 59 15.47 18.08 -20.01
N THR A 60 15.65 19.40 -19.91
CA THR A 60 15.74 20.12 -18.64
C THR A 60 14.70 21.24 -18.59
N ILE A 61 14.06 21.40 -17.43
CA ILE A 61 13.16 22.50 -17.11
C ILE A 61 13.69 23.11 -15.81
N ASP A 62 14.35 24.27 -15.92
CA ASP A 62 14.97 24.92 -14.78
C ASP A 62 14.30 26.26 -14.49
N SER A 63 14.05 26.56 -13.21
CA SER A 63 13.55 27.85 -12.72
C SER A 63 12.33 28.40 -13.50
N SER A 64 11.51 27.49 -14.06
CA SER A 64 10.44 27.84 -14.98
C SER A 64 9.06 27.76 -14.32
N THR A 65 8.09 28.52 -14.84
CA THR A 65 6.71 28.51 -14.41
C THR A 65 5.81 27.86 -15.47
N ILE A 66 5.21 26.72 -15.12
CA ILE A 66 4.34 25.95 -16.02
C ILE A 66 2.91 25.95 -15.49
N GLN A 67 1.95 26.41 -16.32
CA GLN A 67 0.59 26.68 -15.86
C GLN A 67 -0.49 26.08 -16.76
N LYS A 68 -1.27 25.17 -16.24
CA LYS A 68 -2.51 24.67 -16.87
C LYS A 68 -3.70 25.33 -16.17
N THR A 69 -4.09 26.52 -16.60
CA THR A 69 -5.01 27.41 -15.87
C THR A 69 -6.49 27.16 -16.14
N SER A 70 -6.82 26.52 -17.28
CA SER A 70 -8.16 26.10 -17.67
C SER A 70 -8.08 25.09 -18.82
N GLY A 71 -9.22 24.78 -19.45
CA GLY A 71 -9.30 23.76 -20.49
C GLY A 71 -9.36 22.36 -19.86
N ASP A 72 -10.55 21.98 -19.39
CA ASP A 72 -10.81 20.70 -18.74
C ASP A 72 -10.54 19.54 -19.70
N SER A 73 -10.16 18.41 -19.15
CA SER A 73 -10.11 17.17 -19.92
C SER A 73 -11.49 16.79 -20.41
N SER A 74 -11.61 16.47 -21.71
CA SER A 74 -12.85 16.01 -22.31
C SER A 74 -13.23 14.60 -21.85
N ASN A 75 -12.20 13.79 -21.47
CA ASN A 75 -12.35 12.49 -20.85
C ASN A 75 -11.37 12.37 -19.68
N THR A 76 -11.89 12.26 -18.45
CA THR A 76 -11.04 12.15 -17.25
C THR A 76 -10.28 10.84 -17.18
N GLU A 77 -10.79 9.74 -17.78
CA GLU A 77 -10.05 8.49 -17.87
C GLU A 77 -8.77 8.62 -18.70
N ASP A 78 -8.79 9.44 -19.79
CA ASP A 78 -7.59 9.72 -20.56
C ASP A 78 -6.54 10.49 -19.74
N SER A 79 -6.97 11.32 -18.80
CA SER A 79 -6.07 12.00 -17.86
C SER A 79 -5.52 11.05 -16.80
N GLU A 80 -6.37 10.15 -16.30
CA GLU A 80 -6.04 9.18 -15.27
C GLU A 80 -5.04 8.15 -15.77
N PHE A 81 -5.30 7.60 -16.95
CA PHE A 81 -4.50 6.48 -17.45
C PHE A 81 -3.34 6.91 -18.34
N TYR A 82 -3.52 7.98 -19.12
CA TYR A 82 -2.57 8.34 -20.15
C TYR A 82 -1.89 9.70 -19.94
N GLY A 83 -2.30 10.43 -18.90
CA GLY A 83 -1.73 11.74 -18.59
C GLY A 83 -2.16 12.86 -19.54
N VAL A 84 -3.23 12.66 -20.32
CA VAL A 84 -3.77 13.70 -21.18
C VAL A 84 -4.14 14.94 -20.35
N ASN A 85 -3.94 16.13 -20.90
CA ASN A 85 -4.22 17.40 -20.23
C ASN A 85 -3.25 17.78 -19.09
N ALA A 86 -2.20 16.99 -18.81
CA ALA A 86 -1.23 17.31 -17.76
C ALA A 86 -0.50 18.64 -18.06
N ALA A 87 -0.07 19.36 -17.02
CA ALA A 87 0.81 20.52 -17.25
C ALA A 87 2.15 20.06 -17.85
N ILE A 88 2.75 19.00 -17.33
CA ILE A 88 3.93 18.36 -17.93
C ILE A 88 3.62 16.87 -18.15
N LEU A 89 3.61 16.44 -19.41
CA LEU A 89 3.45 15.03 -19.80
C LEU A 89 4.78 14.48 -20.34
N VAL A 90 5.28 13.40 -19.74
CA VAL A 90 6.49 12.69 -20.18
C VAL A 90 6.11 11.29 -20.63
N GLN A 91 6.11 11.08 -21.95
CA GLN A 91 5.69 9.83 -22.58
C GLN A 91 6.91 9.14 -23.21
N GLY A 92 7.46 8.14 -22.51
CA GLY A 92 8.64 7.39 -22.99
C GLY A 92 9.97 8.17 -23.03
N GLY A 93 9.94 9.48 -22.71
CA GLY A 93 11.10 10.36 -22.65
C GLY A 93 11.66 10.51 -21.24
N GLY A 94 12.53 11.51 -21.04
CA GLY A 94 13.12 11.81 -19.74
C GLY A 94 13.36 13.30 -19.52
N VAL A 95 12.99 13.80 -18.33
CA VAL A 95 13.14 15.21 -17.95
C VAL A 95 13.74 15.36 -16.55
N THR A 96 14.57 16.38 -16.38
CA THR A 96 14.98 16.91 -15.08
C THR A 96 14.33 18.27 -14.87
N ILE A 97 13.60 18.44 -13.76
CA ILE A 97 12.91 19.68 -13.38
C ILE A 97 13.55 20.19 -12.10
N THR A 98 13.98 21.45 -12.10
CA THR A 98 14.62 22.08 -10.94
C THR A 98 14.04 23.46 -10.67
N ASP A 99 13.85 23.79 -9.39
CA ASP A 99 13.54 25.15 -8.89
C ASP A 99 12.32 25.82 -9.58
N GLY A 100 11.35 24.99 -10.01
CA GLY A 100 10.20 25.44 -10.78
C GLY A 100 8.96 25.71 -9.97
N THR A 101 7.94 26.26 -10.66
CA THR A 101 6.56 26.36 -10.15
C THR A 101 5.61 25.75 -11.18
N ILE A 102 4.80 24.77 -10.73
CA ILE A 102 3.80 24.12 -11.58
C ILE A 102 2.44 24.35 -10.98
N THR A 103 1.50 24.91 -11.76
CA THR A 103 0.15 25.20 -11.30
C THR A 103 -0.88 24.58 -12.23
N THR A 104 -1.86 23.87 -11.69
CA THR A 104 -2.99 23.34 -12.43
C THR A 104 -4.32 23.78 -11.79
N ALA A 105 -5.31 24.10 -12.64
CA ALA A 105 -6.64 24.48 -12.20
C ALA A 105 -7.77 23.82 -13.02
N ALA A 106 -7.41 23.17 -14.13
CA ALA A 106 -8.38 22.47 -14.97
C ALA A 106 -8.70 21.08 -14.42
N LYS A 107 -9.92 20.61 -14.65
CA LYS A 107 -10.33 19.24 -14.34
C LYS A 107 -9.47 18.24 -15.12
N GLY A 108 -8.99 17.18 -14.45
CA GLY A 108 -8.14 16.17 -15.05
C GLY A 108 -6.71 16.63 -15.41
N ALA A 109 -6.28 17.82 -14.94
CA ALA A 109 -4.97 18.35 -15.24
C ALA A 109 -3.93 17.91 -14.18
N ASN A 110 -3.31 16.77 -14.37
CA ASN A 110 -2.16 16.35 -13.56
C ASN A 110 -1.03 17.38 -13.66
N ALA A 111 -0.36 17.70 -12.55
CA ALA A 111 0.75 18.65 -12.63
C ALA A 111 1.95 18.06 -13.39
N VAL A 112 2.39 16.86 -13.02
CA VAL A 112 3.44 16.11 -13.73
C VAL A 112 2.95 14.68 -13.92
N CYS A 113 2.93 14.21 -15.16
CA CYS A 113 2.60 12.82 -15.47
C CYS A 113 3.75 12.16 -16.24
N ALA A 114 4.20 10.99 -15.74
CA ALA A 114 5.13 10.10 -16.43
C ALA A 114 4.37 8.84 -16.88
N THR A 115 4.46 8.49 -18.17
CA THR A 115 3.76 7.34 -18.74
C THR A 115 4.63 6.62 -19.77
N ASN A 116 4.30 5.36 -20.09
CA ASN A 116 5.01 4.56 -21.08
C ASN A 116 6.53 4.53 -20.81
N SER A 117 6.92 4.21 -19.57
CA SER A 117 8.32 4.21 -19.14
C SER A 117 9.01 5.58 -19.19
N GLY A 118 8.25 6.68 -19.25
CA GLY A 118 8.77 8.04 -19.11
C GLY A 118 9.40 8.25 -17.75
N THR A 119 10.46 9.04 -17.68
CA THR A 119 11.22 9.28 -16.45
C THR A 119 11.25 10.76 -16.08
N VAL A 120 10.99 11.07 -14.81
CA VAL A 120 11.04 12.42 -14.27
C VAL A 120 11.96 12.42 -13.05
N THR A 121 12.91 13.34 -13.02
CA THR A 121 13.63 13.74 -11.82
C THR A 121 13.23 15.18 -11.50
N ILE A 122 12.69 15.44 -10.29
CA ILE A 122 12.19 16.76 -9.92
C ILE A 122 12.70 17.16 -8.54
N SER A 123 13.19 18.39 -8.40
CA SER A 123 13.69 18.92 -7.12
C SER A 123 13.44 20.43 -6.96
N GLY A 124 13.44 20.92 -5.71
CA GLY A 124 13.28 22.35 -5.39
C GLY A 124 12.00 22.97 -5.95
N THR A 125 10.99 22.18 -6.28
CA THR A 125 9.84 22.61 -7.08
C THR A 125 8.58 22.74 -6.23
N THR A 126 7.77 23.78 -6.47
CA THR A 126 6.45 23.96 -5.87
C THR A 126 5.35 23.59 -6.86
N ILE A 127 4.46 22.66 -6.45
CA ILE A 127 3.31 22.21 -7.22
C ILE A 127 2.02 22.63 -6.52
N LYS A 128 1.11 23.27 -7.24
CA LYS A 128 -0.20 23.64 -6.74
C LYS A 128 -1.30 23.19 -7.72
N SER A 129 -2.13 22.25 -7.30
CA SER A 129 -3.28 21.78 -8.06
C SER A 129 -4.58 22.25 -7.38
N THR A 130 -5.44 22.96 -8.14
CA THR A 130 -6.79 23.35 -7.70
C THR A 130 -7.89 22.72 -8.56
N GLY A 131 -7.51 21.98 -9.61
CA GLY A 131 -8.42 21.20 -10.44
C GLY A 131 -8.99 20.01 -9.67
N SER A 132 -10.06 19.42 -10.17
CA SER A 132 -10.72 18.25 -9.61
C SER A 132 -10.64 17.05 -10.59
N GLY A 133 -11.14 15.88 -10.17
CA GLY A 133 -11.25 14.73 -11.05
C GLY A 133 -9.91 14.34 -11.66
N SER A 134 -9.04 13.77 -10.85
CA SER A 134 -7.69 13.31 -11.23
C SER A 134 -6.70 14.41 -11.65
N ALA A 135 -6.86 15.62 -11.13
CA ALA A 135 -5.84 16.66 -11.21
C ALA A 135 -4.76 16.45 -10.12
N ARG A 136 -3.99 15.39 -10.26
CA ARG A 136 -3.02 14.89 -9.27
C ARG A 136 -1.72 15.70 -9.30
N GLY A 137 -0.93 15.60 -8.24
CA GLY A 137 0.40 16.24 -8.17
C GLY A 137 1.42 15.51 -9.05
N LEU A 138 2.13 14.51 -8.51
CA LEU A 138 3.01 13.62 -9.26
C LEU A 138 2.27 12.33 -9.57
N HIS A 139 2.25 11.97 -10.86
CA HIS A 139 1.42 10.87 -11.35
C HIS A 139 2.21 9.98 -12.31
N ALA A 140 2.24 8.67 -12.07
CA ALA A 140 2.94 7.71 -12.91
C ALA A 140 2.04 6.56 -13.34
N THR A 141 2.05 6.23 -14.65
CA THR A 141 1.27 5.16 -15.26
C THR A 141 2.10 4.38 -16.27
N TYR A 142 1.71 3.16 -16.63
CA TYR A 142 2.36 2.35 -17.66
C TYR A 142 3.89 2.32 -17.53
N GLY A 143 4.38 1.99 -16.33
CA GLY A 143 5.80 1.90 -16.03
C GLY A 143 6.53 3.25 -15.97
N GLY A 144 5.82 4.37 -15.94
CA GLY A 144 6.40 5.69 -15.72
C GLY A 144 7.07 5.79 -14.35
N GLN A 145 8.13 6.58 -14.23
CA GLN A 145 8.93 6.70 -13.02
C GLN A 145 9.17 8.17 -12.67
N ILE A 146 8.86 8.53 -11.43
CA ILE A 146 9.10 9.87 -10.90
C ILE A 146 9.96 9.77 -9.65
N THR A 147 11.08 10.49 -9.64
CA THR A 147 11.93 10.68 -8.45
C THR A 147 11.90 12.15 -8.07
N ALA A 148 11.38 12.43 -6.88
CA ALA A 148 11.20 13.77 -6.34
C ALA A 148 12.03 13.96 -5.06
N SER A 149 12.61 15.15 -4.89
CA SER A 149 13.28 15.56 -3.66
C SER A 149 13.07 17.05 -3.39
N ASP A 150 12.86 17.43 -2.13
CA ASP A 150 12.62 18.84 -1.77
C ASP A 150 11.47 19.47 -2.61
N VAL A 151 10.33 18.77 -2.66
CA VAL A 151 9.15 19.21 -3.44
C VAL A 151 7.97 19.51 -2.51
N THR A 152 7.36 20.68 -2.69
CA THR A 152 6.13 21.04 -2.00
C THR A 152 4.93 20.84 -2.94
N ILE A 153 3.98 19.97 -2.54
CA ILE A 153 2.79 19.66 -3.35
C ILE A 153 1.53 19.99 -2.56
N SER A 154 0.65 20.80 -3.13
CA SER A 154 -0.68 21.08 -2.58
C SER A 154 -1.78 20.77 -3.60
N SER A 155 -2.85 20.10 -3.15
CA SER A 155 -4.05 19.81 -3.95
C SER A 155 -5.32 20.15 -3.18
N THR A 156 -6.27 20.86 -3.80
CA THR A 156 -7.54 21.24 -3.17
C THR A 156 -8.76 20.58 -3.81
N GLY A 157 -8.60 19.98 -4.99
CA GLY A 157 -9.69 19.31 -5.70
C GLY A 157 -10.03 17.93 -5.15
N GLY A 158 -11.25 17.46 -5.39
CA GLY A 158 -11.67 16.11 -5.06
C GLY A 158 -11.06 15.06 -6.01
N SER A 159 -10.73 13.87 -5.48
CA SER A 159 -10.08 12.76 -6.19
C SER A 159 -8.71 13.15 -6.77
N CYS A 160 -7.90 13.92 -6.02
CA CYS A 160 -6.64 14.51 -6.47
C CYS A 160 -5.53 14.28 -5.45
N ALA A 161 -4.96 13.08 -5.43
CA ALA A 161 -3.82 12.74 -4.57
C ALA A 161 -2.58 13.58 -4.91
N THR A 162 -1.71 13.82 -3.93
CA THR A 162 -0.40 14.47 -4.19
C THR A 162 0.55 13.55 -4.94
N LEU A 163 0.65 12.28 -4.52
CA LEU A 163 1.44 11.24 -5.17
C LEU A 163 0.50 10.13 -5.63
N ALA A 164 0.52 9.81 -6.89
CA ALA A 164 -0.37 8.80 -7.46
C ALA A 164 0.32 7.92 -8.49
N THR A 165 -0.11 6.68 -8.54
CA THR A 165 0.09 5.78 -9.67
C THR A 165 -1.27 5.36 -10.19
N ASP A 166 -1.36 4.93 -11.44
CA ASP A 166 -2.57 4.39 -12.02
C ASP A 166 -2.23 3.25 -13.01
N ARG A 167 -3.18 2.87 -13.84
CA ARG A 167 -3.15 1.72 -14.75
C ARG A 167 -1.77 1.45 -15.37
N GLY A 168 -1.39 0.16 -15.45
CA GLY A 168 -0.13 -0.29 -16.02
C GLY A 168 1.08 -0.10 -15.11
N GLU A 169 0.84 0.10 -13.82
CA GLU A 169 1.83 0.23 -12.75
C GLU A 169 2.91 1.28 -13.06
N GLY A 170 3.13 2.20 -12.18
CA GLY A 170 4.21 3.17 -12.23
C GLY A 170 4.93 3.25 -10.89
N SER A 171 5.90 4.12 -10.78
CA SER A 171 6.57 4.37 -9.51
C SER A 171 6.77 5.86 -9.23
N VAL A 172 6.54 6.25 -7.97
CA VAL A 172 6.85 7.58 -7.46
C VAL A 172 7.68 7.44 -6.19
N THR A 173 8.87 8.02 -6.19
CA THR A 173 9.71 8.14 -4.99
C THR A 173 9.81 9.60 -4.62
N CYS A 174 9.53 9.94 -3.34
CA CYS A 174 9.55 11.31 -2.84
C CYS A 174 10.36 11.36 -1.53
N SER A 175 11.41 12.15 -1.50
CA SER A 175 12.23 12.38 -0.31
C SER A 175 12.22 13.86 0.07
N ASP A 176 12.20 14.16 1.37
CA ASP A 176 12.18 15.54 1.88
C ASP A 176 11.03 16.38 1.27
N CYS A 177 9.85 15.80 1.18
CA CYS A 177 8.69 16.43 0.54
C CYS A 177 7.72 17.00 1.58
N THR A 178 6.97 18.03 1.16
CA THR A 178 5.82 18.56 1.91
C THR A 178 4.54 18.37 1.10
N LEU A 179 3.59 17.60 1.62
CA LEU A 179 2.39 17.19 0.91
C LEU A 179 1.13 17.71 1.59
N SER A 180 0.16 18.24 0.84
CA SER A 180 -1.15 18.62 1.40
C SER A 180 -2.29 18.35 0.43
N THR A 181 -3.40 17.80 0.95
CA THR A 181 -4.66 17.67 0.21
C THR A 181 -5.84 18.15 1.05
N GLU A 182 -6.84 18.76 0.38
CA GLU A 182 -8.06 19.24 1.03
C GLU A 182 -9.32 18.57 0.50
N GLY A 183 -9.28 18.07 -0.73
CA GLY A 183 -10.44 17.54 -1.42
C GLY A 183 -10.94 16.21 -0.87
N ALA A 184 -12.24 15.96 -0.97
CA ALA A 184 -12.84 14.68 -0.63
C ALA A 184 -12.26 13.57 -1.53
N GLY A 185 -11.89 12.41 -0.95
CA GLY A 185 -11.28 11.30 -1.67
C GLY A 185 -9.90 11.62 -2.26
N SER A 186 -9.19 12.59 -1.67
CA SER A 186 -7.84 13.01 -2.11
C SER A 186 -6.80 12.63 -1.05
N PRO A 187 -6.34 11.37 -1.01
CA PRO A 187 -5.29 10.96 -0.10
C PRO A 187 -3.95 11.65 -0.45
N LEU A 188 -2.99 11.60 0.45
CA LEU A 188 -1.61 12.00 0.12
C LEU A 188 -1.00 11.03 -0.89
N ILE A 189 -1.20 9.74 -0.67
CA ILE A 189 -0.65 8.63 -1.46
C ILE A 189 -1.80 7.76 -1.97
N TYR A 190 -1.93 7.63 -3.31
CA TYR A 190 -2.82 6.67 -3.96
C TYR A 190 -1.99 5.73 -4.84
N SER A 191 -1.83 4.49 -4.42
CA SER A 191 -0.94 3.54 -5.08
C SER A 191 -1.70 2.42 -5.78
N THR A 192 -1.60 2.40 -7.10
CA THR A 192 -1.87 1.26 -8.00
C THR A 192 -0.58 0.84 -8.73
N GLY A 193 0.56 1.05 -8.10
CA GLY A 193 1.92 0.71 -8.53
C GLY A 193 2.83 0.65 -7.32
N THR A 194 3.91 1.44 -7.32
CA THR A 194 4.82 1.55 -6.17
C THR A 194 5.07 3.00 -5.80
N ILE A 195 4.70 3.39 -4.58
CA ILE A 195 5.01 4.73 -4.06
C ILE A 195 5.86 4.60 -2.81
N THR A 196 7.00 5.28 -2.78
CA THR A 196 7.91 5.34 -1.65
C THR A 196 8.09 6.77 -1.20
N VAL A 197 7.93 7.03 0.10
CA VAL A 197 8.24 8.34 0.70
C VAL A 197 9.19 8.19 1.87
N SER A 198 10.14 9.13 1.98
CA SER A 198 11.07 9.25 3.10
C SER A 198 11.22 10.70 3.51
N GLU A 199 11.52 10.95 4.79
CA GLU A 199 11.74 12.30 5.33
C GLU A 199 10.62 13.32 4.97
N THR A 200 9.40 12.80 4.74
CA THR A 200 8.28 13.53 4.14
C THR A 200 7.23 13.87 5.18
N THR A 201 6.72 15.10 5.12
CA THR A 201 5.57 15.52 5.94
C THR A 201 4.32 15.71 5.08
N GLY A 202 3.14 15.35 5.63
CA GLY A 202 1.91 15.49 4.85
C GLY A 202 0.64 15.59 5.69
N THR A 203 -0.37 16.30 5.15
CA THR A 203 -1.71 16.40 5.75
C THR A 203 -2.81 16.26 4.69
N ALA A 204 -3.70 15.27 4.88
CA ALA A 204 -4.91 15.09 4.07
C ALA A 204 -6.14 15.47 4.89
N SER A 205 -6.66 16.68 4.70
CA SER A 205 -7.77 17.19 5.52
C SER A 205 -9.16 16.71 5.06
N GLY A 206 -9.28 16.10 3.89
CA GLY A 206 -10.54 15.59 3.32
C GLY A 206 -10.53 14.11 2.95
N ALA A 207 -9.54 13.33 3.39
CA ALA A 207 -9.41 11.91 3.01
C ALA A 207 -8.54 11.11 4.00
N GLN A 208 -8.21 9.87 3.63
CA GLN A 208 -7.20 9.02 4.23
C GLN A 208 -5.78 9.53 3.92
N MET A 209 -4.77 9.07 4.67
CA MET A 209 -3.35 9.38 4.36
C MET A 209 -2.85 8.59 3.15
N VAL A 210 -3.09 7.28 3.18
CA VAL A 210 -2.57 6.32 2.21
C VAL A 210 -3.69 5.39 1.76
N VAL A 211 -3.77 5.20 0.46
CA VAL A 211 -4.66 4.23 -0.17
C VAL A 211 -3.83 3.33 -1.08
N VAL A 212 -3.94 2.01 -0.91
CA VAL A 212 -3.29 1.01 -1.75
C VAL A 212 -4.36 0.13 -2.39
N GLU A 213 -4.37 0.08 -3.70
CA GLU A 213 -5.33 -0.71 -4.46
C GLU A 213 -4.65 -1.87 -5.20
N GLY A 214 -5.21 -3.08 -5.06
CA GLY A 214 -4.74 -4.27 -5.76
C GLY A 214 -3.35 -4.75 -5.32
N LYS A 215 -2.61 -5.43 -6.18
CA LYS A 215 -1.28 -6.01 -5.91
C LYS A 215 -0.14 -4.98 -5.75
N ASN A 216 -0.42 -3.79 -5.26
CA ASN A 216 0.45 -2.64 -5.30
C ASN A 216 1.04 -2.28 -3.93
N THR A 217 1.95 -1.30 -3.90
CA THR A 217 2.79 -1.06 -2.73
C THR A 217 2.87 0.41 -2.36
N ALA A 218 2.76 0.71 -1.06
CA ALA A 218 3.15 1.98 -0.48
C ALA A 218 4.19 1.75 0.63
N ILE A 219 5.27 2.52 0.61
CA ILE A 219 6.35 2.48 1.59
C ILE A 219 6.51 3.88 2.18
N VAL A 220 6.46 3.98 3.52
CA VAL A 220 6.64 5.22 4.26
C VAL A 220 7.73 5.00 5.30
N GLN A 221 8.83 5.73 5.18
CA GLN A 221 10.03 5.46 5.99
C GLN A 221 10.81 6.72 6.38
N GLU A 222 11.85 6.53 7.18
CA GLU A 222 12.89 7.53 7.46
C GLU A 222 12.31 8.85 7.99
N SER A 223 11.73 8.78 9.20
CA SER A 223 11.20 9.95 9.92
C SER A 223 10.05 10.69 9.20
N SER A 224 9.32 10.03 8.30
CA SER A 224 8.14 10.62 7.68
C SER A 224 7.00 10.83 8.70
N SER A 225 6.19 11.88 8.48
CA SER A 225 5.06 12.21 9.35
C SER A 225 3.83 12.55 8.53
N LEU A 226 2.84 11.67 8.51
CA LEU A 226 1.61 11.83 7.74
C LEU A 226 0.41 11.97 8.66
N LYS A 227 -0.49 12.90 8.32
CA LYS A 227 -1.74 13.15 9.05
C LYS A 227 -2.93 13.13 8.11
N CYS A 228 -4.11 12.81 8.63
CA CYS A 228 -5.33 12.89 7.86
C CYS A 228 -6.57 13.19 8.72
N SER A 229 -7.66 13.56 8.05
CA SER A 229 -8.99 13.55 8.67
C SER A 229 -9.51 12.12 8.86
N GLY A 230 -9.09 11.17 8.03
CA GLY A 230 -9.59 9.79 8.01
C GLY A 230 -11.01 9.66 7.44
N VAL A 231 -11.57 10.72 6.87
CA VAL A 231 -12.91 10.72 6.28
C VAL A 231 -12.83 10.02 4.92
N GLY A 232 -13.61 8.95 4.77
CA GLY A 232 -13.80 8.27 3.50
C GLY A 232 -14.77 9.01 2.56
N ASN A 233 -14.93 8.52 1.35
CA ASN A 233 -15.89 9.10 0.40
C ASN A 233 -17.00 8.12 -0.05
N ARG A 234 -17.14 6.98 0.63
CA ARG A 234 -18.12 5.91 0.36
C ARG A 234 -19.12 5.72 1.51
N ASN A 235 -19.88 6.76 1.85
CA ASN A 235 -20.89 6.71 2.92
C ASN A 235 -20.34 6.19 4.26
N ASN A 236 -19.13 6.61 4.64
CA ASN A 236 -18.41 6.24 5.86
C ASN A 236 -17.95 4.76 5.91
N VAL A 237 -18.08 4.00 4.84
CA VAL A 237 -17.63 2.60 4.78
C VAL A 237 -16.11 2.52 4.80
N ASP A 238 -15.45 3.51 4.22
CA ASP A 238 -14.01 3.62 4.06
C ASP A 238 -13.36 4.69 4.97
N ASP A 239 -14.03 5.09 6.07
CA ASP A 239 -13.43 5.96 7.07
C ASP A 239 -12.26 5.24 7.75
N CYS A 240 -11.03 5.72 7.57
CA CYS A 240 -9.82 5.16 8.18
C CYS A 240 -8.59 6.05 7.95
N GLY A 241 -7.49 5.74 8.64
CA GLY A 241 -6.20 6.38 8.37
C GLY A 241 -5.52 5.88 7.10
N ILE A 242 -5.43 4.56 6.96
CA ILE A 242 -4.76 3.86 5.86
C ILE A 242 -5.72 2.79 5.30
N PHE A 243 -5.93 2.81 3.98
CA PHE A 243 -6.90 1.96 3.30
C PHE A 243 -6.23 1.01 2.30
N LEU A 244 -6.45 -0.31 2.46
CA LEU A 244 -6.00 -1.34 1.53
C LEU A 244 -7.23 -2.07 0.96
N TYR A 245 -7.38 -2.07 -0.36
CA TYR A 245 -8.56 -2.65 -0.97
C TYR A 245 -8.30 -3.12 -2.41
N GLN A 246 -9.25 -3.82 -2.97
CA GLN A 246 -9.33 -4.09 -4.40
C GLN A 246 -10.65 -3.54 -4.92
N SER A 247 -10.60 -2.60 -5.83
CA SER A 247 -11.79 -2.19 -6.59
C SER A 247 -12.18 -3.26 -7.62
N MET A 248 -13.26 -3.02 -8.32
CA MET A 248 -13.68 -3.83 -9.46
C MET A 248 -13.60 -3.04 -10.77
N SER A 249 -12.93 -1.88 -10.76
CA SER A 249 -12.77 -1.01 -11.93
C SER A 249 -11.80 -1.57 -12.98
N GLY A 250 -10.84 -2.42 -12.55
CA GLY A 250 -9.76 -2.93 -13.40
C GLY A 250 -8.58 -1.98 -13.53
N ASP A 251 -8.48 -0.97 -12.65
CA ASP A 251 -7.36 -0.01 -12.63
C ASP A 251 -6.11 -0.61 -11.99
N ALA A 252 -6.29 -1.59 -11.11
CA ALA A 252 -5.22 -2.33 -10.46
C ALA A 252 -5.44 -3.84 -10.60
N ASP A 253 -4.36 -4.58 -10.86
CA ASP A 253 -4.39 -6.03 -10.88
C ASP A 253 -4.70 -6.61 -9.49
N VAL A 254 -5.42 -7.74 -9.48
CA VAL A 254 -5.73 -8.48 -8.26
C VAL A 254 -4.46 -9.12 -7.68
N GLY A 255 -4.26 -8.97 -6.37
CA GLY A 255 -3.14 -9.57 -5.66
C GLY A 255 -3.01 -9.04 -4.24
N THR A 256 -1.78 -9.04 -3.71
CA THR A 256 -1.53 -8.60 -2.35
C THR A 256 -1.21 -7.11 -2.30
N SER A 257 -2.08 -6.33 -1.66
CA SER A 257 -1.79 -4.93 -1.33
C SER A 257 -0.73 -4.86 -0.23
N THR A 258 0.35 -4.12 -0.44
CA THR A 258 1.45 -4.04 0.52
C THR A 258 1.58 -2.64 1.09
N PHE A 259 1.60 -2.55 2.42
CA PHE A 259 1.97 -1.33 3.14
C PHE A 259 3.18 -1.61 4.03
N THR A 260 4.21 -0.82 3.89
CA THR A 260 5.42 -0.91 4.74
C THR A 260 5.68 0.43 5.42
N CYS A 261 5.86 0.38 6.73
CA CYS A 261 6.24 1.53 7.52
C CYS A 261 7.54 1.24 8.27
N LYS A 262 8.44 2.23 8.25
CA LYS A 262 9.64 2.21 9.08
C LYS A 262 9.93 3.61 9.67
N GLU A 263 10.15 3.66 11.00
CA GLU A 263 10.58 4.88 11.70
C GLU A 263 9.74 6.13 11.35
N SER A 264 8.40 5.99 11.30
CA SER A 264 7.52 7.06 10.81
C SER A 264 6.28 7.23 11.70
N THR A 265 5.60 8.36 11.56
CA THR A 265 4.43 8.72 12.37
C THR A 265 3.18 8.88 11.51
N PHE A 266 2.07 8.32 11.98
CA PHE A 266 0.75 8.41 11.33
C PHE A 266 -0.28 8.92 12.34
N GLU A 267 -1.11 9.89 11.91
CA GLU A 267 -2.08 10.51 12.80
C GLU A 267 -3.43 10.72 12.09
N ILE A 268 -4.52 10.20 12.68
CA ILE A 268 -5.86 10.72 12.41
C ILE A 268 -6.05 11.91 13.32
N GLU A 269 -6.31 13.10 12.76
CA GLU A 269 -6.35 14.34 13.52
C GLU A 269 -7.50 14.33 14.53
N SER A 270 -7.24 14.76 15.77
CA SER A 270 -8.22 14.76 16.86
C SER A 270 -9.41 15.72 16.61
N THR A 271 -9.29 16.62 15.65
CA THR A 271 -10.34 17.52 15.19
C THR A 271 -11.27 16.91 14.15
N SER A 272 -10.94 15.71 13.64
CA SER A 272 -11.75 15.01 12.64
C SER A 272 -13.10 14.58 13.21
N SER A 273 -14.15 14.67 12.38
CA SER A 273 -15.49 14.16 12.71
C SER A 273 -15.54 12.65 12.93
N VAL A 274 -14.57 11.90 12.38
CA VAL A 274 -14.49 10.44 12.48
C VAL A 274 -13.39 9.97 13.44
N TYR A 275 -12.74 10.88 14.17
CA TYR A 275 -11.65 10.55 15.09
C TYR A 275 -11.96 9.43 16.06
N SER A 276 -13.17 9.40 16.61
CA SER A 276 -13.61 8.41 17.60
C SER A 276 -14.12 7.11 17.01
N SER A 277 -14.18 6.97 15.67
CA SER A 277 -14.76 5.79 15.00
C SER A 277 -13.86 5.18 13.94
N ALA A 278 -13.03 5.98 13.24
CA ALA A 278 -12.19 5.52 12.15
C ALA A 278 -11.04 4.63 12.66
N PRO A 279 -10.86 3.39 12.17
CA PRO A 279 -9.70 2.58 12.48
C PRO A 279 -8.45 3.19 11.84
N MET A 280 -7.26 2.86 12.39
CA MET A 280 -6.01 3.25 11.74
C MET A 280 -5.84 2.52 10.41
N PHE A 281 -6.10 1.21 10.33
CA PHE A 281 -6.07 0.42 9.11
C PHE A 281 -7.45 -0.14 8.80
N PHE A 282 -7.88 0.01 7.55
CA PHE A 282 -9.07 -0.65 7.02
C PHE A 282 -8.73 -1.49 5.80
N ILE A 283 -9.18 -2.76 5.79
CA ILE A 283 -8.89 -3.71 4.73
C ILE A 283 -10.19 -4.37 4.24
N THR A 284 -10.40 -4.39 2.93
CA THR A 284 -11.57 -5.03 2.32
C THR A 284 -11.26 -5.53 0.90
N ASN A 285 -11.84 -6.65 0.51
CA ASN A 285 -11.77 -7.24 -0.84
C ASN A 285 -10.34 -7.50 -1.36
N THR A 286 -9.35 -7.67 -0.49
CA THR A 286 -7.96 -7.88 -0.92
C THR A 286 -7.19 -8.80 0.04
N ALA A 287 -6.16 -9.46 -0.48
CA ALA A 287 -5.07 -9.93 0.36
C ALA A 287 -4.16 -8.73 0.69
N SER A 288 -3.65 -8.65 1.91
CA SER A 288 -2.75 -7.57 2.30
C SER A 288 -1.57 -8.03 3.15
N ALA A 289 -0.41 -7.39 2.93
CA ALA A 289 0.78 -7.50 3.75
C ALA A 289 1.08 -6.14 4.38
N ILE A 290 1.03 -6.06 5.70
CA ILE A 290 1.30 -4.86 6.47
C ILE A 290 2.54 -5.11 7.31
N ASN A 291 3.63 -4.38 7.04
CA ASN A 291 4.90 -4.50 7.72
C ASN A 291 5.21 -3.21 8.48
N LEU A 292 5.34 -3.28 9.80
CA LEU A 292 5.53 -2.13 10.66
C LEU A 292 6.80 -2.31 11.51
N GLU A 293 7.71 -1.34 11.42
CA GLU A 293 8.96 -1.31 12.17
C GLU A 293 9.16 0.09 12.77
N ASP A 294 9.22 0.19 14.11
CA ASP A 294 9.49 1.43 14.84
C ASP A 294 8.55 2.61 14.48
N CYS A 295 7.29 2.34 14.16
CA CYS A 295 6.32 3.35 13.75
C CYS A 295 5.42 3.81 14.89
N THR A 296 4.97 5.08 14.84
CA THR A 296 4.05 5.67 15.82
C THR A 296 2.69 5.92 15.19
N PHE A 297 1.62 5.46 15.84
CA PHE A 297 0.24 5.65 15.40
C PHE A 297 -0.56 6.43 16.42
N LYS A 298 -1.28 7.49 15.98
CA LYS A 298 -2.15 8.34 16.81
C LYS A 298 -3.56 8.36 16.22
N TYR A 299 -4.53 7.90 16.99
CA TYR A 299 -5.94 7.83 16.62
C TYR A 299 -6.81 7.69 17.86
N GLY A 300 -8.11 7.96 17.76
CA GLY A 300 -9.00 8.01 18.93
C GLY A 300 -10.06 6.92 19.00
N SER A 301 -10.25 6.12 17.95
CA SER A 301 -11.29 5.08 17.92
C SER A 301 -10.99 3.88 18.82
N GLY A 302 -9.73 3.70 19.21
CA GLY A 302 -9.27 2.48 19.88
C GLY A 302 -9.20 1.25 18.96
N THR A 303 -9.52 1.37 17.66
CA THR A 303 -9.41 0.27 16.68
C THR A 303 -8.16 0.48 15.82
N PHE A 304 -7.18 -0.41 16.00
CA PHE A 304 -5.96 -0.37 15.20
C PHE A 304 -6.20 -0.89 13.78
N LEU A 305 -6.84 -2.05 13.66
CA LEU A 305 -7.09 -2.70 12.39
C LEU A 305 -8.53 -3.20 12.31
N SER A 306 -9.19 -2.93 11.19
CA SER A 306 -10.49 -3.48 10.85
C SER A 306 -10.42 -4.14 9.47
N SER A 307 -10.69 -5.45 9.41
CA SER A 307 -10.80 -6.21 8.17
C SER A 307 -12.20 -6.76 8.04
N LYS A 308 -12.97 -6.24 7.08
CA LYS A 308 -14.40 -6.54 6.95
C LYS A 308 -14.86 -6.58 5.50
N ALA A 309 -15.87 -7.41 5.24
CA ALA A 309 -16.69 -7.31 4.05
C ALA A 309 -17.55 -6.03 4.06
N THR A 310 -17.83 -5.50 2.90
CA THR A 310 -18.61 -4.27 2.72
C THR A 310 -19.70 -4.41 1.68
N SER A 311 -20.54 -3.38 1.51
CA SER A 311 -21.48 -3.27 0.38
C SER A 311 -20.81 -2.80 -0.91
N GLU A 312 -19.63 -2.23 -0.77
CA GLU A 312 -18.78 -1.70 -1.85
C GLU A 312 -17.77 -2.78 -2.28
N TRP A 313 -17.18 -2.65 -3.43
CA TRP A 313 -16.09 -3.47 -3.97
C TRP A 313 -16.26 -5.00 -3.85
N GLY A 314 -16.33 -5.67 -4.96
CA GLY A 314 -16.49 -7.12 -5.00
C GLY A 314 -17.89 -7.63 -4.64
N LYS A 315 -17.97 -8.86 -4.10
CA LYS A 315 -19.25 -9.48 -3.74
C LYS A 315 -19.62 -9.11 -2.31
N SER A 316 -20.60 -8.24 -2.14
CA SER A 316 -21.11 -7.79 -0.84
C SER A 316 -21.27 -8.93 0.16
N GLY A 317 -20.76 -8.76 1.37
CA GLY A 317 -20.81 -9.73 2.47
C GLY A 317 -19.89 -10.95 2.31
N SER A 318 -19.05 -10.99 1.23
CA SER A 318 -18.06 -12.04 1.00
C SER A 318 -16.72 -11.46 0.51
N ASN A 319 -16.57 -10.15 0.57
CA ASN A 319 -15.42 -9.36 0.13
C ASN A 319 -14.58 -8.87 1.33
N GLY A 320 -14.35 -9.72 2.30
CA GLY A 320 -13.45 -9.46 3.41
C GLY A 320 -11.99 -9.38 3.00
N GLY A 321 -11.10 -9.11 3.93
CA GLY A 321 -9.66 -9.04 3.73
C GLY A 321 -8.93 -10.29 4.23
N THR A 322 -7.83 -10.64 3.58
CA THR A 322 -6.88 -11.63 4.08
C THR A 322 -5.60 -10.91 4.50
N VAL A 323 -5.40 -10.70 5.81
CA VAL A 323 -4.35 -9.81 6.33
C VAL A 323 -3.18 -10.60 6.89
N THR A 324 -1.97 -10.27 6.44
CA THR A 324 -0.72 -10.64 7.10
C THR A 324 -0.10 -9.38 7.71
N LEU A 325 0.00 -9.34 9.04
CA LEU A 325 0.57 -8.23 9.80
C LEU A 325 1.88 -8.69 10.43
N THR A 326 2.96 -8.00 10.11
CA THR A 326 4.28 -8.21 10.71
C THR A 326 4.66 -6.98 11.55
N LEU A 327 4.95 -7.20 12.82
CA LEU A 327 5.39 -6.19 13.77
C LEU A 327 6.84 -6.46 14.16
N THR A 328 7.71 -5.47 13.98
CA THR A 328 9.13 -5.54 14.38
C THR A 328 9.45 -4.30 15.21
N ASN A 329 9.95 -4.48 16.44
CA ASN A 329 10.20 -3.38 17.37
C ASN A 329 9.00 -2.42 17.50
N GLN A 330 7.76 -2.96 17.53
CA GLN A 330 6.55 -2.19 17.34
C GLN A 330 5.61 -2.32 18.54
N ASP A 331 5.19 -1.19 19.10
CA ASP A 331 4.16 -1.13 20.11
C ASP A 331 2.82 -0.72 19.51
N ILE A 332 1.78 -1.52 19.74
CA ILE A 332 0.41 -1.26 19.29
C ILE A 332 -0.53 -1.19 20.50
N GLU A 333 -1.27 -0.10 20.62
CA GLU A 333 -2.38 0.02 21.55
C GLU A 333 -3.69 0.19 20.76
N GLY A 334 -4.52 -0.86 20.73
CA GLY A 334 -5.79 -0.85 20.00
C GLY A 334 -6.30 -2.25 19.66
N ASP A 335 -7.55 -2.29 19.24
CA ASP A 335 -8.29 -3.51 18.96
C ASP A 335 -8.14 -3.94 17.48
N PHE A 336 -8.24 -5.25 17.26
CA PHE A 336 -8.25 -5.87 15.94
C PHE A 336 -9.64 -6.46 15.67
N ILE A 337 -10.34 -5.93 14.70
CA ILE A 337 -11.67 -6.34 14.30
C ILE A 337 -11.57 -7.15 13.00
N VAL A 338 -12.07 -8.37 13.01
CA VAL A 338 -12.01 -9.28 11.85
C VAL A 338 -13.36 -9.97 11.71
N ASP A 339 -14.06 -9.73 10.60
CA ASP A 339 -15.37 -10.35 10.38
C ASP A 339 -15.27 -11.79 9.86
N SER A 340 -16.43 -12.45 9.71
CA SER A 340 -16.51 -13.84 9.28
C SER A 340 -16.01 -14.10 7.86
N SER A 341 -15.86 -13.06 7.03
CA SER A 341 -15.37 -13.15 5.65
C SER A 341 -13.87 -12.83 5.55
N SER A 342 -13.24 -12.49 6.67
CA SER A 342 -11.85 -12.02 6.73
C SER A 342 -10.97 -12.97 7.53
N SER A 343 -9.66 -12.85 7.33
CA SER A 343 -8.65 -13.56 8.12
C SER A 343 -7.49 -12.64 8.51
N LEU A 344 -6.82 -12.96 9.63
CA LEU A 344 -5.69 -12.19 10.15
C LEU A 344 -4.59 -13.11 10.64
N SER A 345 -3.38 -12.90 10.17
CA SER A 345 -2.16 -13.52 10.69
C SER A 345 -1.24 -12.44 11.25
N ILE A 346 -0.95 -12.49 12.53
CA ILE A 346 -0.03 -11.55 13.22
C ILE A 346 1.28 -12.27 13.53
N THR A 347 2.39 -11.68 13.12
CA THR A 347 3.73 -12.09 13.52
C THR A 347 4.41 -10.94 14.27
N MET A 348 4.92 -11.24 15.47
CA MET A 348 5.52 -10.26 16.37
C MET A 348 6.97 -10.61 16.65
N VAL A 349 7.87 -9.65 16.45
CA VAL A 349 9.30 -9.71 16.77
C VAL A 349 9.66 -8.51 17.63
N ASN A 350 10.06 -8.74 18.87
CA ASN A 350 10.38 -7.69 19.85
C ASN A 350 9.30 -6.59 19.92
N SER A 351 8.03 -7.00 19.98
CA SER A 351 6.89 -6.11 19.79
C SER A 351 5.83 -6.30 20.86
N SER A 352 4.98 -5.31 21.08
CA SER A 352 3.89 -5.42 22.04
C SER A 352 2.52 -5.08 21.43
N ILE A 353 1.47 -5.80 21.86
CA ILE A 353 0.07 -5.48 21.59
C ILE A 353 -0.64 -5.29 22.94
N LYS A 354 -1.33 -4.14 23.12
CA LYS A 354 -2.28 -3.89 24.19
C LYS A 354 -3.66 -3.64 23.57
N GLY A 355 -4.55 -4.63 23.61
CA GLY A 355 -5.85 -4.54 22.95
C GLY A 355 -6.64 -5.85 22.97
N LYS A 356 -7.68 -5.92 22.16
CA LYS A 356 -8.49 -7.11 21.92
C LYS A 356 -8.22 -7.61 20.49
N ILE A 357 -8.24 -8.92 20.31
CA ILE A 357 -8.04 -9.56 19.00
C ILE A 357 -9.29 -10.32 18.62
N ASN A 358 -9.90 -10.04 17.45
CA ASN A 358 -11.13 -10.63 16.95
C ASN A 358 -12.27 -10.50 17.96
N THR A 359 -12.55 -9.27 18.36
CA THR A 359 -13.38 -8.91 19.52
C THR A 359 -14.78 -9.55 19.52
N ASP A 360 -15.37 -9.69 18.36
CA ASP A 360 -16.74 -10.15 18.17
C ASP A 360 -16.83 -11.67 17.94
N ASN A 361 -15.66 -12.36 17.91
CA ASN A 361 -15.54 -13.80 17.63
C ASN A 361 -16.19 -14.21 16.30
N GLU A 362 -16.11 -13.36 15.30
CA GLU A 362 -16.72 -13.61 13.99
C GLU A 362 -15.79 -14.40 13.06
N SER A 363 -14.51 -14.04 13.02
CA SER A 363 -13.54 -14.77 12.21
C SER A 363 -13.11 -16.08 12.87
N THR A 364 -13.10 -17.14 12.08
CA THR A 364 -12.55 -18.45 12.48
C THR A 364 -11.09 -18.65 12.09
N ASN A 365 -10.47 -17.63 11.48
CA ASN A 365 -9.09 -17.70 10.96
C ASN A 365 -8.26 -16.50 11.43
N VAL A 366 -7.84 -16.54 12.69
CA VAL A 366 -6.97 -15.54 13.31
C VAL A 366 -5.78 -16.25 13.96
N ALA A 367 -4.60 -16.10 13.38
CA ALA A 367 -3.36 -16.72 13.85
C ALA A 367 -2.44 -15.69 14.49
N VAL A 368 -1.81 -16.02 15.60
CA VAL A 368 -0.85 -15.16 16.29
C VAL A 368 0.44 -15.91 16.57
N THR A 369 1.56 -15.31 16.18
CA THR A 369 2.92 -15.82 16.42
C THR A 369 3.74 -14.77 17.17
N LEU A 370 4.31 -15.14 18.31
CA LEU A 370 5.18 -14.29 19.11
C LEU A 370 6.58 -14.91 19.23
N ASP A 371 7.61 -14.07 19.14
CA ASP A 371 8.92 -14.42 19.67
C ASP A 371 8.96 -14.26 21.22
N ALA A 372 10.07 -14.63 21.84
CA ALA A 372 10.19 -14.58 23.31
C ALA A 372 10.30 -13.15 23.88
N ALA A 373 10.61 -12.16 23.04
CA ALA A 373 10.72 -10.74 23.43
C ALA A 373 9.40 -9.98 23.26
N SER A 374 8.45 -10.55 22.52
CA SER A 374 7.15 -9.94 22.26
C SER A 374 6.14 -10.23 23.36
N SER A 375 5.15 -9.33 23.54
CA SER A 375 4.13 -9.48 24.57
C SER A 375 2.74 -9.07 24.11
N ILE A 376 1.70 -9.66 24.73
CA ILE A 376 0.31 -9.27 24.56
C ILE A 376 -0.30 -8.94 25.91
N THR A 377 -0.95 -7.80 26.04
CA THR A 377 -1.80 -7.43 27.17
C THR A 377 -3.23 -7.27 26.70
N LEU A 378 -4.12 -8.14 27.18
CA LEU A 378 -5.52 -8.10 26.78
C LEU A 378 -6.26 -6.98 27.52
N THR A 379 -7.12 -6.26 26.81
CA THR A 379 -8.06 -5.26 27.33
C THR A 379 -9.52 -5.75 27.29
N GLY A 380 -9.74 -6.94 26.77
CA GLY A 380 -11.02 -7.64 26.69
C GLY A 380 -10.85 -9.07 26.22
N ASN A 381 -11.93 -9.85 26.22
CA ASN A 381 -11.91 -11.20 25.68
C ASN A 381 -11.46 -11.18 24.22
N SER A 382 -10.61 -12.13 23.85
CA SER A 382 -10.00 -12.23 22.54
C SER A 382 -10.11 -13.66 22.00
N TYR A 383 -10.29 -13.77 20.68
CA TYR A 383 -10.57 -15.04 20.03
C TYR A 383 -9.60 -15.26 18.88
N ILE A 384 -8.84 -16.35 18.91
CA ILE A 384 -7.85 -16.70 17.89
C ILE A 384 -7.97 -18.18 17.52
N SER A 385 -7.62 -18.52 16.29
CA SER A 385 -7.64 -19.92 15.83
C SER A 385 -6.36 -20.68 16.16
N SER A 386 -5.24 -19.96 16.30
CA SER A 386 -3.95 -20.57 16.63
C SER A 386 -3.02 -19.58 17.33
N LEU A 387 -2.18 -20.12 18.22
CA LEU A 387 -1.14 -19.39 18.91
C LEU A 387 0.18 -20.14 18.82
N THR A 388 1.22 -19.46 18.33
CA THR A 388 2.61 -19.90 18.44
C THR A 388 3.36 -18.91 19.32
N ASN A 389 3.88 -19.36 20.47
CA ASN A 389 4.61 -18.53 21.40
C ASN A 389 5.98 -19.13 21.70
N ALA A 390 7.06 -18.39 21.43
CA ALA A 390 8.41 -18.82 21.73
C ALA A 390 8.75 -18.77 23.23
N ASP A 391 8.01 -17.98 24.05
CA ASP A 391 8.07 -18.09 25.50
C ASP A 391 7.28 -19.31 25.98
N ALA A 392 7.98 -20.40 26.27
CA ALA A 392 7.38 -21.63 26.74
C ALA A 392 6.62 -21.50 28.08
N THR A 393 6.90 -20.44 28.87
CA THR A 393 6.18 -20.17 30.12
C THR A 393 4.87 -19.40 29.88
N GLY A 394 4.75 -18.73 28.73
CA GLY A 394 3.62 -17.86 28.37
C GLY A 394 3.50 -16.62 29.26
N SER A 395 4.53 -16.26 30.00
CA SER A 395 4.53 -15.11 30.91
C SER A 395 4.43 -13.77 30.14
N ASN A 396 4.71 -13.78 28.85
CA ASN A 396 4.60 -12.65 27.94
C ASN A 396 3.15 -12.41 27.44
N ILE A 397 2.16 -13.22 27.87
CA ILE A 397 0.73 -13.00 27.57
C ILE A 397 -0.02 -12.66 28.88
N ASN A 398 -0.28 -11.36 29.08
CA ASN A 398 -1.05 -10.87 30.21
C ASN A 398 -2.54 -10.82 29.88
N LYS A 399 -3.30 -11.81 30.32
CA LYS A 399 -4.74 -11.88 30.13
C LYS A 399 -5.53 -10.99 31.11
N GLY A 400 -4.99 -10.66 32.27
CA GLY A 400 -5.70 -9.97 33.35
C GLY A 400 -6.95 -10.79 33.78
N SER A 401 -8.14 -10.17 33.69
CA SER A 401 -9.42 -10.81 33.96
C SER A 401 -10.12 -11.35 32.69
N TYR A 402 -9.45 -11.32 31.56
CA TYR A 402 -10.01 -11.68 30.26
C TYR A 402 -9.56 -13.08 29.79
N SER A 403 -10.15 -13.56 28.72
CA SER A 403 -9.83 -14.84 28.09
C SER A 403 -9.16 -14.65 26.73
N LEU A 404 -8.26 -15.57 26.38
CA LEU A 404 -7.76 -15.79 25.04
C LEU A 404 -8.14 -17.21 24.65
N THR A 405 -9.15 -17.37 23.81
CA THR A 405 -9.75 -18.67 23.47
C THR A 405 -9.80 -18.89 21.95
N ASP A 406 -9.97 -20.17 21.58
CA ASP A 406 -10.41 -20.47 20.21
C ASP A 406 -11.94 -20.24 20.06
N ASN A 407 -12.45 -20.40 18.84
CA ASN A 407 -13.86 -20.22 18.54
C ASN A 407 -14.79 -21.25 19.24
N ASN A 408 -14.21 -22.32 19.83
CA ASN A 408 -14.93 -23.34 20.59
C ASN A 408 -14.89 -23.06 22.11
N GLY A 409 -14.24 -21.99 22.54
CA GLY A 409 -14.07 -21.63 23.94
C GLY A 409 -12.92 -22.35 24.65
N ASN A 410 -12.04 -23.05 23.92
CA ASN A 410 -10.85 -23.64 24.51
C ASN A 410 -9.82 -22.55 24.79
N ASP A 411 -9.38 -22.45 26.04
CA ASP A 411 -8.42 -21.43 26.47
C ASP A 411 -7.00 -21.76 25.97
N PHE A 412 -6.34 -20.79 25.38
CA PHE A 412 -4.91 -20.86 25.10
C PHE A 412 -4.16 -20.66 26.41
N THR A 413 -3.77 -21.79 27.02
CA THR A 413 -2.91 -21.79 28.19
C THR A 413 -1.47 -21.42 27.82
N ALA A 414 -0.71 -20.92 28.78
CA ALA A 414 0.65 -20.44 28.59
C ALA A 414 1.68 -21.47 28.08
N THR A 415 1.31 -22.71 27.88
CA THR A 415 2.23 -23.79 27.48
C THR A 415 2.01 -24.23 26.04
N GLY A 416 2.93 -23.86 25.20
CA GLY A 416 3.41 -24.47 23.94
C GLY A 416 2.40 -25.15 23.02
N THR A 417 2.43 -24.73 21.76
CA THR A 417 1.94 -25.45 20.56
C THR A 417 0.66 -26.29 20.75
N SER A 418 -0.50 -25.68 20.71
CA SER A 418 -1.75 -26.40 20.56
C SER A 418 -1.97 -26.71 19.08
N THR A 419 -1.57 -27.89 18.64
CA THR A 419 -2.07 -28.48 17.40
C THR A 419 -3.54 -28.82 17.61
N VAL A 420 -4.44 -28.18 16.87
CA VAL A 420 -5.84 -28.59 16.81
C VAL A 420 -5.89 -30.02 16.31
N THR A 421 -6.16 -30.96 17.21
CA THR A 421 -6.50 -32.32 16.85
C THR A 421 -7.98 -32.31 16.48
N THR A 422 -8.30 -32.34 15.20
CA THR A 422 -9.66 -32.61 14.72
C THR A 422 -10.06 -33.97 15.30
N SER A 423 -10.92 -33.98 16.30
CA SER A 423 -11.56 -35.19 16.77
C SER A 423 -12.57 -35.62 15.71
N THR A 424 -12.18 -36.51 14.82
CA THR A 424 -13.16 -37.31 14.06
C THR A 424 -13.85 -38.25 15.01
N THR A 425 -15.09 -38.00 15.30
CA THR A 425 -15.99 -38.98 15.90
C THR A 425 -16.10 -40.15 14.95
N SER A 426 -15.41 -41.24 15.26
CA SER A 426 -15.60 -42.51 14.58
C SER A 426 -16.91 -43.12 15.03
N THR A 427 -17.90 -43.14 14.16
CA THR A 427 -18.98 -44.11 14.22
C THR A 427 -18.36 -45.46 13.86
N THR A 428 -18.45 -46.39 14.82
CA THR A 428 -18.07 -47.80 14.62
C THR A 428 -19.09 -48.43 13.69
N ASP A 429 -18.60 -48.80 12.48
CA ASP A 429 -19.18 -49.92 11.75
C ASP A 429 -18.05 -50.93 11.50
N ASP A 430 -18.40 -52.14 11.91
CA ASP A 430 -17.60 -53.35 11.90
C ASP A 430 -17.49 -53.86 10.43
N ASP A 431 -16.32 -53.83 9.80
CA ASP A 431 -16.03 -54.85 8.79
C ASP A 431 -14.50 -55.04 8.61
N THR A 432 -14.14 -56.30 8.56
CA THR A 432 -12.81 -56.85 8.49
C THR A 432 -12.22 -56.65 7.11
N ASP A 433 -11.08 -55.91 6.98
CA ASP A 433 -10.03 -56.33 6.03
C ASP A 433 -8.66 -55.76 6.42
N THR A 434 -7.66 -56.63 6.24
CA THR A 434 -6.26 -56.43 6.62
C THR A 434 -5.53 -55.67 5.52
N ASP A 435 -5.08 -54.44 5.81
CA ASP A 435 -3.95 -53.88 5.08
C ASP A 435 -3.12 -52.91 5.94
N SER A 436 -1.83 -52.97 5.72
CA SER A 436 -0.77 -52.45 6.57
C SER A 436 -0.72 -50.93 6.64
N ILE A 437 -0.84 -50.37 7.84
CA ILE A 437 -0.64 -48.95 8.11
C ILE A 437 0.86 -48.64 8.21
N TYR A 438 1.39 -47.85 7.27
CA TYR A 438 2.70 -47.23 7.42
C TYR A 438 2.58 -45.96 8.28
N ILE A 439 3.11 -46.04 9.50
CA ILE A 439 3.25 -44.88 10.37
C ILE A 439 4.47 -44.06 9.94
N ILE A 440 4.27 -42.92 9.28
CA ILE A 440 5.35 -41.96 9.08
C ILE A 440 5.46 -41.10 10.35
N ARG A 441 6.49 -41.33 11.14
CA ARG A 441 6.90 -40.43 12.21
C ARG A 441 7.65 -39.26 11.60
N ASN A 442 7.05 -38.06 11.57
CA ASN A 442 7.79 -36.85 11.30
C ASN A 442 8.65 -36.46 12.51
N SER A 443 9.94 -36.79 12.44
CA SER A 443 10.95 -36.18 13.29
C SER A 443 11.35 -34.82 12.70
N ALA A 444 11.48 -33.81 13.57
CA ALA A 444 11.92 -32.47 13.24
C ALA A 444 13.11 -32.43 12.29
N LEU A 445 12.96 -31.86 11.11
CA LEU A 445 14.06 -31.56 10.21
C LEU A 445 14.51 -30.13 10.45
N ASN A 446 15.73 -29.98 10.95
CA ASN A 446 16.44 -28.74 11.08
C ASN A 446 16.54 -27.99 9.73
N ASN A 447 16.28 -26.70 9.76
CA ASN A 447 16.22 -25.74 8.65
C ASN A 447 17.57 -25.47 7.94
N HIS A 448 18.36 -26.48 7.55
CA HIS A 448 19.61 -26.27 6.80
C HIS A 448 19.70 -26.96 5.44
N SER A 449 18.72 -27.77 5.04
CA SER A 449 18.79 -28.50 3.76
C SER A 449 17.98 -27.93 2.60
N SER A 450 17.09 -26.98 2.81
CA SER A 450 16.24 -26.41 1.75
C SER A 450 17.00 -25.53 0.75
N TYR A 451 18.11 -24.91 1.14
CA TYR A 451 18.92 -24.09 0.24
C TYR A 451 19.85 -24.89 -0.69
N ALA A 452 20.21 -26.13 -0.31
CA ALA A 452 21.07 -26.96 -1.12
C ALA A 452 20.36 -27.59 -2.34
N LEU A 453 19.04 -27.82 -2.24
CA LEU A 453 18.26 -28.45 -3.31
C LEU A 453 17.95 -27.47 -4.45
N ILE A 454 17.74 -26.18 -4.13
CA ILE A 454 17.50 -25.13 -5.13
C ILE A 454 18.78 -24.84 -5.92
N PHE A 455 19.96 -24.91 -5.29
CA PHE A 455 21.24 -24.73 -6.00
C PHE A 455 21.57 -25.86 -6.98
N HIS A 456 21.13 -27.09 -6.73
CA HIS A 456 21.39 -28.23 -7.62
C HIS A 456 20.49 -28.25 -8.88
N ILE A 457 19.27 -27.75 -8.77
CA ILE A 457 18.34 -27.68 -9.91
C ILE A 457 18.78 -26.58 -10.89
N ILE A 458 19.33 -25.45 -10.40
CA ILE A 458 19.81 -24.34 -11.25
C ILE A 458 21.08 -24.70 -12.01
N ILE A 459 21.95 -25.53 -11.45
CA ILE A 459 23.19 -25.98 -12.14
C ILE A 459 22.89 -27.03 -13.23
N LEU A 460 21.85 -27.86 -13.07
CA LEU A 460 21.48 -28.85 -14.07
C LEU A 460 20.79 -28.29 -15.30
N THR A 461 20.06 -27.17 -15.15
CA THR A 461 19.41 -26.52 -16.31
C THR A 461 20.36 -25.69 -17.15
N THR A 462 21.49 -25.25 -16.61
CA THR A 462 22.50 -24.47 -17.36
C THR A 462 23.46 -25.36 -18.17
N LEU A 463 23.54 -26.65 -17.87
CA LEU A 463 24.39 -27.59 -18.63
C LEU A 463 23.68 -28.26 -19.82
N ILE A 464 22.39 -28.02 -20.03
CA ILE A 464 21.62 -28.58 -21.16
C ILE A 464 21.44 -27.57 -22.30
N LEU A 465 21.95 -26.34 -22.15
CA LEU A 465 21.81 -25.24 -23.13
C LEU A 465 23.15 -24.69 -23.65
N ILE A 466 24.24 -25.52 -23.61
CA ILE A 466 25.49 -25.29 -24.35
C ILE A 466 25.75 -26.44 -25.28
#